data_85111182f3b6b5e02c0caff91bb2f92b
#
_entry.id   85111182f3b6b5e02c0caff91bb2f92b
#
_cell.length_a   1.000
_cell.length_b   1.000
_cell.length_c   1.000
_cell.angle_alpha   90.00
_cell.angle_beta   90.00
_cell.angle_gamma   90.00
#
_symmetry.space_group_name_H-M   'P 1'
#
loop_
_entity.id
_entity.type
_entity.pdbx_description
1 polymer ?
#
loop_
_entity_poly.entity_id
_entity_poly.type
_entity_poly.pdbx_seq_one_letter_code
_entity_poly.pdbx_strand_id
1 'polypeptide(L)'
;MVVSTDSSRTMPDWVKYGVFWHVYPLGFCGADIRPAGQRQFHGRGLDAIIPWLEYVRDLGASGLLLGPVFESATHGYDTLDHMHIDVRLGGDAAFDQLVAACRDMGLQVMLDCVFNHVSRNHPAVQAALDETAGRLNPADNPWHGLVRAHVGDNGEPALDVFEGHGDLVALDHSADETVDYVVHVISHWLDRGVAGWRLDAAYAVPSPFWARVLPQVKAAHPYSWIFGEVIHGDYPRIIEESTMDSITQYELWKSIQHALETENFFELDWNLKRHNAFLDSFVPQTFIGNHDVTRIASQIGPAKAALALAVLMTVGGVPSIYYGDEQGYVGVKQERFGGDDDVRPKFPDSPAELSTLGEPTYRLHQALIALRRRNPWLLDARTEAVKLENKHFVYRSTSADAQHSLTVDLNIEQSPTFTIRNADGSTAYQY
;
A
#
# COMPACT_ATOMS: atom_id res chain seq x y z
N MET A 1 0.46 -35.07 -21.78
CA MET A 1 -0.76 -34.40 -21.33
C MET A 1 -0.33 -33.04 -20.86
N VAL A 2 -0.57 -32.00 -21.68
CA VAL A 2 -0.33 -30.62 -21.30
C VAL A 2 -1.50 -30.25 -20.38
N VAL A 3 -1.22 -30.09 -19.09
CA VAL A 3 -2.19 -29.53 -18.15
C VAL A 3 -2.33 -28.05 -18.52
N SER A 4 -3.46 -27.70 -19.10
CA SER A 4 -3.88 -26.32 -19.33
C SER A 4 -4.04 -25.67 -17.96
N THR A 5 -3.08 -24.82 -17.60
CA THR A 5 -3.22 -23.91 -16.44
C THR A 5 -4.01 -22.68 -16.91
N ASP A 6 -5.30 -22.86 -17.14
CA ASP A 6 -6.23 -21.74 -17.31
C ASP A 6 -6.78 -21.35 -15.92
N SER A 7 -5.94 -20.73 -15.13
CA SER A 7 -6.36 -19.89 -14.03
C SER A 7 -6.11 -18.43 -14.40
N SER A 8 -6.97 -17.88 -15.26
CA SER A 8 -7.11 -16.43 -15.35
C SER A 8 -7.49 -15.94 -13.96
N ARG A 9 -6.52 -15.42 -13.19
CA ARG A 9 -6.78 -14.64 -11.99
C ARG A 9 -7.56 -13.43 -12.44
N THR A 10 -8.88 -13.53 -12.41
CA THR A 10 -9.76 -12.43 -12.84
C THR A 10 -9.67 -11.34 -11.78
N MET A 11 -8.90 -10.28 -12.11
CA MET A 11 -8.89 -9.07 -11.31
C MET A 11 -10.31 -8.55 -11.18
N PRO A 12 -10.78 -8.20 -9.97
CA PRO A 12 -12.10 -7.63 -9.78
C PRO A 12 -12.31 -6.38 -10.65
N ASP A 13 -13.48 -6.23 -11.26
CA ASP A 13 -13.75 -5.11 -12.18
C ASP A 13 -13.55 -3.74 -11.55
N TRP A 14 -13.81 -3.59 -10.26
CA TRP A 14 -13.64 -2.32 -9.55
C TRP A 14 -12.17 -1.87 -9.49
N VAL A 15 -11.20 -2.81 -9.55
CA VAL A 15 -9.76 -2.50 -9.54
C VAL A 15 -9.31 -1.86 -10.84
N LYS A 16 -9.99 -2.13 -11.96
CA LYS A 16 -9.64 -1.55 -13.28
C LYS A 16 -9.65 -0.02 -13.29
N TYR A 17 -10.46 0.56 -12.43
CA TYR A 17 -10.57 2.02 -12.27
C TYR A 17 -9.93 2.49 -10.96
N GLY A 18 -9.15 1.62 -10.32
CA GLY A 18 -8.58 1.83 -9.01
C GLY A 18 -7.56 2.97 -9.00
N VAL A 19 -7.83 3.98 -8.18
CA VAL A 19 -6.89 4.99 -7.70
C VAL A 19 -7.20 5.16 -6.22
N PHE A 20 -6.26 4.84 -5.34
CA PHE A 20 -6.52 4.86 -3.90
C PHE A 20 -5.90 6.08 -3.23
N TRP A 21 -6.65 6.68 -2.31
CA TRP A 21 -6.10 7.63 -1.37
C TRP A 21 -5.54 6.86 -0.18
N HIS A 22 -4.21 6.83 -0.06
CA HIS A 22 -3.51 6.08 0.96
C HIS A 22 -3.37 6.92 2.22
N VAL A 23 -3.97 6.49 3.32
CA VAL A 23 -4.00 7.21 4.59
C VAL A 23 -3.29 6.39 5.67
N TYR A 24 -2.42 7.04 6.45
CA TYR A 24 -1.90 6.47 7.70
C TYR A 24 -2.79 6.94 8.87
N PRO A 25 -3.69 6.09 9.40
CA PRO A 25 -4.79 6.54 10.25
C PRO A 25 -4.36 7.17 11.57
N LEU A 26 -3.38 6.59 12.29
CA LEU A 26 -2.90 7.15 13.55
C LEU A 26 -2.37 8.57 13.38
N GLY A 27 -1.60 8.82 12.33
CA GLY A 27 -1.13 10.17 11.99
C GLY A 27 -2.28 11.09 11.61
N PHE A 28 -3.10 10.68 10.62
CA PHE A 28 -4.25 11.46 10.14
C PHE A 28 -5.17 11.92 11.27
N CYS A 29 -5.50 11.01 12.18
CA CYS A 29 -6.35 11.30 13.35
C CYS A 29 -5.61 12.10 14.42
N GLY A 30 -4.29 12.21 14.38
CA GLY A 30 -3.48 12.83 15.43
C GLY A 30 -3.48 12.04 16.73
N ALA A 31 -3.56 10.72 16.62
CA ALA A 31 -3.46 9.81 17.75
C ALA A 31 -2.04 9.80 18.34
N ASP A 32 -1.91 9.48 19.63
CA ASP A 32 -0.61 9.27 20.24
C ASP A 32 0.01 7.97 19.71
N ILE A 33 0.99 8.10 18.82
CA ILE A 33 1.63 6.96 18.15
C ILE A 33 2.47 6.14 19.15
N ARG A 34 3.03 6.76 20.19
CA ARG A 34 3.91 6.11 21.18
C ARG A 34 3.50 6.47 22.60
N PRO A 35 2.33 5.98 23.07
CA PRO A 35 1.83 6.34 24.38
C PRO A 35 2.76 5.87 25.49
N ALA A 36 3.11 6.75 26.40
CA ALA A 36 3.92 6.42 27.59
C ALA A 36 3.16 5.60 28.64
N GLY A 37 1.86 5.35 28.45
CA GLY A 37 0.97 4.64 29.36
C GLY A 37 -0.15 3.92 28.61
N GLN A 38 -1.36 3.95 29.18
CA GLN A 38 -2.52 3.35 28.52
C GLN A 38 -2.85 4.10 27.22
N ARG A 39 -3.15 3.32 26.17
CA ARG A 39 -3.67 3.85 24.90
C ARG A 39 -5.05 4.45 25.14
N GLN A 40 -5.27 5.66 24.64
CA GLN A 40 -6.52 6.40 24.89
C GLN A 40 -7.06 7.01 23.60
N PHE A 41 -8.37 7.07 23.51
CA PHE A 41 -9.07 7.81 22.49
C PHE A 41 -9.12 9.30 22.88
N HIS A 42 -8.67 10.15 21.97
CA HIS A 42 -8.64 11.61 22.16
C HIS A 42 -9.76 12.34 21.40
N GLY A 43 -10.87 11.66 21.14
CA GLY A 43 -12.06 12.25 20.52
C GLY A 43 -12.00 12.37 18.99
N ARG A 44 -10.98 11.79 18.33
CA ARG A 44 -10.82 11.79 16.88
C ARG A 44 -10.32 10.42 16.42
N GLY A 45 -11.19 9.65 15.77
CA GLY A 45 -10.91 8.31 15.27
C GLY A 45 -11.08 8.19 13.76
N LEU A 46 -11.35 6.99 13.29
CA LEU A 46 -11.57 6.72 11.86
C LEU A 46 -12.78 7.49 11.28
N ASP A 47 -13.76 7.80 12.11
CA ASP A 47 -14.89 8.66 11.76
C ASP A 47 -14.47 10.08 11.33
N ALA A 48 -13.29 10.55 11.74
CA ALA A 48 -12.72 11.82 11.28
C ALA A 48 -12.32 11.81 9.79
N ILE A 49 -12.28 10.65 9.14
CA ILE A 49 -12.08 10.55 7.69
C ILE A 49 -13.39 10.82 6.93
N ILE A 50 -14.55 10.63 7.56
CA ILE A 50 -15.86 10.77 6.90
C ILE A 50 -16.07 12.15 6.25
N PRO A 51 -15.75 13.29 6.88
CA PRO A 51 -15.82 14.62 6.25
C PRO A 51 -14.93 14.79 5.01
N TRP A 52 -13.96 13.91 4.82
CA TRP A 52 -13.02 13.92 3.69
C TRP A 52 -13.48 13.09 2.49
N LEU A 53 -14.52 12.28 2.63
CA LEU A 53 -14.92 11.35 1.56
C LEU A 53 -15.40 12.07 0.29
N GLU A 54 -16.05 13.24 0.41
CA GLU A 54 -16.38 14.07 -0.77
C GLU A 54 -15.11 14.60 -1.44
N TYR A 55 -14.14 15.07 -0.66
CA TYR A 55 -12.84 15.51 -1.17
C TYR A 55 -12.10 14.38 -1.91
N VAL A 56 -12.10 13.16 -1.35
CA VAL A 56 -11.50 11.96 -1.96
C VAL A 56 -12.20 11.59 -3.27
N ARG A 57 -13.54 11.62 -3.28
CA ARG A 57 -14.34 11.39 -4.49
C ARG A 57 -14.09 12.46 -5.55
N ASP A 58 -14.02 13.72 -5.16
CA ASP A 58 -13.78 14.86 -6.05
C ASP A 58 -12.34 14.88 -6.58
N LEU A 59 -11.38 14.38 -5.80
CA LEU A 59 -10.02 14.09 -6.27
C LEU A 59 -10.03 13.07 -7.42
N GLY A 60 -11.06 12.22 -7.48
CA GLY A 60 -11.23 11.16 -8.45
C GLY A 60 -10.75 9.79 -7.96
N ALA A 61 -10.40 9.66 -6.68
CA ALA A 61 -10.05 8.37 -6.09
C ALA A 61 -11.25 7.43 -6.03
N SER A 62 -10.97 6.13 -6.10
CA SER A 62 -11.98 5.04 -6.07
C SER A 62 -12.20 4.49 -4.68
N GLY A 63 -11.34 4.85 -3.73
CA GLY A 63 -11.41 4.34 -2.37
C GLY A 63 -10.22 4.75 -1.51
N LEU A 64 -10.24 4.24 -0.30
CA LEU A 64 -9.21 4.41 0.71
C LEU A 64 -8.31 3.17 0.75
N LEU A 65 -7.00 3.38 0.85
CA LEU A 65 -6.04 2.40 1.32
C LEU A 65 -5.61 2.85 2.72
N LEU A 66 -6.14 2.20 3.74
CA LEU A 66 -5.84 2.55 5.13
C LEU A 66 -4.59 1.78 5.58
N GLY A 67 -3.59 2.48 6.09
CA GLY A 67 -2.53 1.88 6.89
C GLY A 67 -3.09 1.16 8.11
N PRO A 68 -2.25 0.61 9.03
CA PRO A 68 -2.72 -0.26 10.10
C PRO A 68 -3.79 0.41 10.98
N VAL A 69 -4.87 -0.32 11.21
CA VAL A 69 -6.02 0.13 12.02
C VAL A 69 -6.23 -0.71 13.28
N PHE A 70 -5.53 -1.84 13.41
CA PHE A 70 -5.75 -2.80 14.49
C PHE A 70 -5.10 -2.39 15.79
N GLU A 71 -5.58 -2.98 16.91
CA GLU A 71 -4.96 -2.79 18.21
C GLU A 71 -3.46 -3.04 18.14
N SER A 72 -2.66 -2.04 18.46
CA SER A 72 -1.20 -2.08 18.36
C SER A 72 -0.53 -1.43 19.56
N ALA A 73 0.70 -1.81 19.84
CA ALA A 73 1.43 -1.25 20.98
C ALA A 73 1.82 0.21 20.74
N THR A 74 2.26 0.54 19.50
CA THR A 74 2.73 1.88 19.13
C THR A 74 2.20 2.33 17.76
N HIS A 75 2.98 2.14 16.70
CA HIS A 75 2.79 2.74 15.37
C HIS A 75 1.84 1.96 14.43
N GLY A 76 1.16 0.94 14.92
CA GLY A 76 0.23 0.17 14.10
C GLY A 76 0.82 -1.13 13.53
N TYR A 77 2.14 -1.20 13.31
CA TYR A 77 2.81 -2.37 12.76
C TYR A 77 3.30 -3.36 13.84
N ASP A 78 3.05 -3.08 15.11
CA ASP A 78 3.31 -3.92 16.27
C ASP A 78 1.99 -4.39 16.90
N THR A 79 1.26 -5.22 16.15
CA THR A 79 -0.11 -5.63 16.44
C THR A 79 -0.23 -6.39 17.75
N LEU A 80 -1.26 -6.05 18.53
CA LEU A 80 -1.66 -6.71 19.79
C LEU A 80 -2.92 -7.58 19.59
N ASP A 81 -3.79 -7.20 18.67
CA ASP A 81 -5.03 -7.92 18.37
C ASP A 81 -5.50 -7.55 16.95
N HIS A 82 -5.59 -8.53 16.07
CA HIS A 82 -6.05 -8.36 14.69
C HIS A 82 -7.58 -8.33 14.56
N MET A 83 -8.32 -8.66 15.64
CA MET A 83 -9.77 -8.78 15.61
C MET A 83 -10.51 -7.53 16.10
N HIS A 84 -9.76 -6.52 16.59
CA HIS A 84 -10.31 -5.26 17.08
C HIS A 84 -9.58 -4.06 16.50
N ILE A 85 -10.34 -3.03 16.21
CA ILE A 85 -9.79 -1.73 15.80
C ILE A 85 -9.18 -1.02 17.00
N ASP A 86 -8.03 -0.40 16.81
CA ASP A 86 -7.30 0.31 17.86
C ASP A 86 -8.19 1.36 18.56
N VAL A 87 -8.18 1.31 19.88
CA VAL A 87 -8.95 2.23 20.71
C VAL A 87 -8.61 3.70 20.41
N ARG A 88 -7.36 3.99 20.04
CA ARG A 88 -6.92 5.35 19.64
C ARG A 88 -7.62 5.85 18.38
N LEU A 89 -8.13 4.96 17.55
CA LEU A 89 -8.87 5.22 16.31
C LEU A 89 -10.38 5.16 16.49
N GLY A 90 -10.88 5.07 17.74
CA GLY A 90 -12.31 5.05 18.07
C GLY A 90 -12.92 3.65 18.05
N GLY A 91 -12.11 2.60 17.90
CA GLY A 91 -12.54 1.22 17.97
C GLY A 91 -13.46 0.81 16.79
N ASP A 92 -14.06 -0.36 16.93
CA ASP A 92 -14.91 -0.99 15.91
C ASP A 92 -16.09 -0.12 15.45
N ALA A 93 -16.67 0.66 16.35
CA ALA A 93 -17.80 1.53 16.01
C ALA A 93 -17.44 2.65 15.02
N ALA A 94 -16.26 3.27 15.18
CA ALA A 94 -15.76 4.29 14.26
C ALA A 94 -15.40 3.68 12.88
N PHE A 95 -14.88 2.47 12.88
CA PHE A 95 -14.60 1.72 11.66
C PHE A 95 -15.88 1.40 10.89
N ASP A 96 -16.91 0.85 11.54
CA ASP A 96 -18.17 0.51 10.89
C ASP A 96 -18.85 1.76 10.30
N GLN A 97 -18.78 2.90 10.98
CA GLN A 97 -19.27 4.18 10.47
C GLN A 97 -18.52 4.61 9.20
N LEU A 98 -17.19 4.51 9.19
CA LEU A 98 -16.38 4.85 8.03
C LEU A 98 -16.68 3.94 6.84
N VAL A 99 -16.71 2.61 7.05
CA VAL A 99 -16.99 1.64 5.99
C VAL A 99 -18.40 1.87 5.40
N ALA A 100 -19.40 2.12 6.27
CA ALA A 100 -20.76 2.43 5.81
C ALA A 100 -20.78 3.71 4.97
N ALA A 101 -20.13 4.78 5.42
CA ALA A 101 -20.07 6.05 4.67
C ALA A 101 -19.33 5.88 3.33
N CYS A 102 -18.23 5.13 3.29
CA CYS A 102 -17.53 4.81 2.04
C CYS A 102 -18.44 4.05 1.06
N ARG A 103 -19.13 3.02 1.54
CA ARG A 103 -20.07 2.25 0.73
C ARG A 103 -21.19 3.11 0.15
N ASP A 104 -21.78 3.99 0.96
CA ASP A 104 -22.87 4.89 0.53
C ASP A 104 -22.40 5.88 -0.56
N MET A 105 -21.11 6.18 -0.60
CA MET A 105 -20.48 7.03 -1.62
C MET A 105 -19.87 6.24 -2.79
N GLY A 106 -19.95 4.90 -2.79
CA GLY A 106 -19.34 4.04 -3.80
C GLY A 106 -17.82 3.97 -3.74
N LEU A 107 -17.23 4.25 -2.58
CA LEU A 107 -15.78 4.17 -2.34
C LEU A 107 -15.43 2.82 -1.72
N GLN A 108 -14.35 2.21 -2.21
CA GLN A 108 -13.81 0.98 -1.67
C GLN A 108 -12.93 1.26 -0.45
N VAL A 109 -12.86 0.32 0.50
CA VAL A 109 -11.95 0.38 1.63
C VAL A 109 -11.00 -0.81 1.56
N MET A 110 -9.70 -0.53 1.56
CA MET A 110 -8.64 -1.54 1.69
C MET A 110 -7.93 -1.35 3.00
N LEU A 111 -7.57 -2.44 3.66
CA LEU A 111 -6.81 -2.42 4.91
C LEU A 111 -5.37 -2.87 4.70
N ASP A 112 -4.53 -2.47 5.63
CA ASP A 112 -3.15 -2.89 5.77
C ASP A 112 -3.00 -3.77 7.01
N CYS A 113 -2.34 -4.91 6.90
CA CYS A 113 -2.18 -5.84 8.01
C CYS A 113 -0.81 -6.51 8.01
N VAL A 114 -0.28 -6.68 9.22
CA VAL A 114 0.99 -7.36 9.49
C VAL A 114 0.73 -8.81 9.86
N PHE A 115 1.11 -9.74 9.00
CA PHE A 115 1.08 -11.18 9.29
C PHE A 115 2.49 -11.81 9.30
N ASN A 116 3.52 -10.99 9.22
CA ASN A 116 4.89 -11.45 9.40
C ASN A 116 5.25 -11.61 10.88
N HIS A 117 4.77 -10.70 11.72
CA HIS A 117 5.09 -10.64 13.15
C HIS A 117 3.94 -10.01 13.95
N VAL A 118 4.06 -10.10 15.26
CA VAL A 118 3.19 -9.42 16.25
C VAL A 118 4.04 -8.69 17.27
N SER A 119 3.42 -7.79 18.04
CA SER A 119 4.08 -7.15 19.18
C SER A 119 4.55 -8.20 20.19
N ARG A 120 5.69 -7.96 20.83
CA ARG A 120 6.13 -8.77 21.99
C ARG A 120 5.09 -8.84 23.11
N ASN A 121 4.21 -7.86 23.20
CA ASN A 121 3.11 -7.80 24.17
C ASN A 121 1.82 -8.51 23.70
N HIS A 122 1.83 -9.13 22.51
CA HIS A 122 0.70 -9.94 22.06
C HIS A 122 0.49 -11.15 22.97
N PRO A 123 -0.76 -11.50 23.35
CA PRO A 123 -1.02 -12.62 24.29
C PRO A 123 -0.39 -13.96 23.85
N ALA A 124 -0.33 -14.22 22.55
CA ALA A 124 0.28 -15.43 22.00
C ALA A 124 1.77 -15.57 22.35
N VAL A 125 2.49 -14.47 22.54
CA VAL A 125 3.93 -14.49 22.81
C VAL A 125 4.20 -15.09 24.20
N GLN A 126 3.48 -14.64 25.22
CA GLN A 126 3.63 -15.21 26.57
C GLN A 126 3.16 -16.67 26.59
N ALA A 127 2.06 -16.99 25.90
CA ALA A 127 1.57 -18.36 25.81
C ALA A 127 2.59 -19.31 25.14
N ALA A 128 3.24 -18.87 24.06
CA ALA A 128 4.29 -19.65 23.39
C ALA A 128 5.54 -19.87 24.26
N LEU A 129 5.95 -18.85 25.02
CA LEU A 129 7.05 -18.99 26.00
C LEU A 129 6.71 -19.97 27.12
N ASP A 130 5.47 -19.93 27.64
CA ASP A 130 5.01 -20.81 28.70
C ASP A 130 4.85 -22.25 28.21
N GLU A 131 4.41 -22.44 26.98
CA GLU A 131 4.32 -23.75 26.33
C GLU A 131 5.73 -24.33 26.11
N THR A 132 6.66 -23.55 25.54
CA THR A 132 8.05 -23.97 25.31
C THR A 132 8.78 -24.32 26.61
N ALA A 133 8.46 -23.64 27.71
CA ALA A 133 8.97 -23.95 29.04
C ALA A 133 8.26 -25.11 29.75
N GLY A 134 7.26 -25.74 29.13
CA GLY A 134 6.44 -26.79 29.72
C GLY A 134 5.52 -26.34 30.85
N ARG A 135 5.23 -25.04 30.95
CA ARG A 135 4.30 -24.46 31.93
C ARG A 135 2.85 -24.42 31.45
N LEU A 136 2.65 -24.44 30.12
CA LEU A 136 1.33 -24.48 29.48
C LEU A 136 1.26 -25.71 28.58
N ASN A 137 0.16 -26.46 28.64
CA ASN A 137 -0.05 -27.58 27.73
C ASN A 137 -0.50 -27.03 26.35
N PRO A 138 0.04 -27.53 25.23
CA PRO A 138 -0.44 -27.18 23.88
C PRO A 138 -1.95 -27.22 23.71
N ALA A 139 -2.62 -28.24 24.24
CA ALA A 139 -4.07 -28.41 24.16
C ALA A 139 -4.87 -27.31 24.92
N ASP A 140 -4.25 -26.65 25.88
CA ASP A 140 -4.86 -25.58 26.70
C ASP A 140 -4.44 -24.18 26.21
N ASN A 141 -3.55 -24.10 25.21
CA ASN A 141 -3.07 -22.84 24.64
C ASN A 141 -3.95 -22.43 23.45
N PRO A 142 -4.79 -21.37 23.57
CA PRO A 142 -5.60 -20.87 22.46
C PRO A 142 -4.79 -20.28 21.31
N TRP A 143 -3.49 -20.03 21.54
CA TRP A 143 -2.54 -19.46 20.57
C TRP A 143 -1.49 -20.48 20.12
N HIS A 144 -1.75 -21.80 20.36
CA HIS A 144 -0.83 -22.85 19.96
C HIS A 144 -0.46 -22.71 18.47
N GLY A 145 0.83 -22.83 18.16
CA GLY A 145 1.34 -22.76 16.79
C GLY A 145 1.41 -21.36 16.17
N LEU A 146 0.87 -20.30 16.81
CA LEU A 146 0.83 -18.97 16.17
C LEU A 146 2.19 -18.27 16.17
N VAL A 147 2.98 -18.40 17.24
CA VAL A 147 4.26 -17.71 17.42
C VAL A 147 5.41 -18.70 17.39
N ARG A 148 6.49 -18.32 16.69
CA ARG A 148 7.70 -19.13 16.62
C ARG A 148 8.52 -18.98 17.90
N ALA A 149 8.46 -19.98 18.78
CA ALA A 149 9.27 -20.10 19.98
C ALA A 149 10.04 -21.41 19.99
N HIS A 150 11.23 -21.41 20.58
CA HIS A 150 12.13 -22.57 20.66
C HIS A 150 12.93 -22.56 21.95
N VAL A 151 13.59 -23.68 22.27
CA VAL A 151 14.53 -23.73 23.38
C VAL A 151 15.87 -23.16 22.89
N GLY A 152 16.33 -22.08 23.51
CA GLY A 152 17.59 -21.43 23.19
C GLY A 152 18.81 -22.23 23.67
N ASP A 153 20.01 -21.80 23.28
CA ASP A 153 21.28 -22.45 23.63
C ASP A 153 21.56 -22.51 25.14
N ASN A 154 20.95 -21.62 25.90
CA ASN A 154 21.02 -21.58 27.37
C ASN A 154 19.98 -22.47 28.05
N GLY A 155 19.16 -23.20 27.29
CA GLY A 155 18.07 -24.03 27.78
C GLY A 155 16.78 -23.28 28.15
N GLU A 156 16.75 -21.96 27.97
CA GLU A 156 15.56 -21.14 28.24
C GLU A 156 14.73 -20.92 26.95
N PRO A 157 13.42 -20.66 27.05
CA PRO A 157 12.61 -20.30 25.90
C PRO A 157 13.10 -19.04 25.20
N ALA A 158 13.17 -19.10 23.89
CA ALA A 158 13.59 -18.01 23.00
C ALA A 158 12.55 -17.81 21.89
N LEU A 159 12.57 -16.61 21.30
CA LEU A 159 11.64 -16.18 20.25
C LEU A 159 12.41 -15.80 19.00
N ASP A 160 11.91 -16.16 17.84
CA ASP A 160 12.36 -15.57 16.60
C ASP A 160 11.77 -14.15 16.46
N VAL A 161 12.55 -13.20 15.95
CA VAL A 161 12.15 -11.81 15.80
C VAL A 161 12.40 -11.32 14.37
N PHE A 162 11.61 -10.35 13.93
CA PHE A 162 11.74 -9.75 12.62
C PHE A 162 12.93 -8.81 12.56
N GLU A 163 13.88 -9.07 11.64
CA GLU A 163 15.04 -8.22 11.32
C GLU A 163 15.86 -7.77 12.56
N GLY A 164 15.86 -8.58 13.61
CA GLY A 164 16.56 -8.26 14.86
C GLY A 164 15.83 -7.30 15.80
N HIS A 165 14.61 -6.89 15.44
CA HIS A 165 13.77 -6.04 16.30
C HIS A 165 13.12 -6.87 17.41
N GLY A 166 13.65 -6.78 18.62
CA GLY A 166 13.21 -7.58 19.77
C GLY A 166 11.73 -7.41 20.14
N ASP A 167 11.09 -6.32 19.75
CA ASP A 167 9.67 -6.03 20.01
C ASP A 167 8.72 -6.60 18.96
N LEU A 168 9.24 -7.14 17.84
CA LEU A 168 8.48 -7.70 16.73
C LEU A 168 8.73 -9.22 16.62
N VAL A 169 7.83 -10.00 17.19
CA VAL A 169 7.98 -11.46 17.32
C VAL A 169 7.40 -12.16 16.10
N ALA A 170 8.17 -13.00 15.43
CA ALA A 170 7.79 -13.69 14.21
C ALA A 170 6.63 -14.69 14.45
N LEU A 171 5.66 -14.71 13.54
CA LEU A 171 4.65 -15.76 13.49
C LEU A 171 5.26 -17.07 12.95
N ASP A 172 4.68 -18.20 13.33
CA ASP A 172 5.09 -19.50 12.79
C ASP A 172 4.36 -19.82 11.49
N HIS A 173 4.91 -19.38 10.37
CA HIS A 173 4.34 -19.60 9.04
C HIS A 173 4.37 -21.10 8.60
N SER A 174 5.01 -21.99 9.36
CA SER A 174 5.00 -23.42 9.09
C SER A 174 3.77 -24.14 9.68
N ALA A 175 3.15 -23.53 10.71
CA ALA A 175 2.02 -24.11 11.43
C ALA A 175 0.69 -23.97 10.66
N ASP A 176 -0.17 -24.98 10.76
CA ASP A 176 -1.53 -24.95 10.20
C ASP A 176 -2.41 -23.95 10.96
N GLU A 177 -2.22 -23.86 12.26
CA GLU A 177 -2.94 -22.93 13.15
C GLU A 177 -2.72 -21.47 12.74
N THR A 178 -1.51 -21.12 12.29
CA THR A 178 -1.23 -19.77 11.77
C THR A 178 -1.95 -19.52 10.45
N VAL A 179 -2.05 -20.52 9.58
CA VAL A 179 -2.84 -20.40 8.34
C VAL A 179 -4.31 -20.15 8.66
N ASP A 180 -4.89 -20.97 9.54
CA ASP A 180 -6.30 -20.85 9.93
C ASP A 180 -6.59 -19.50 10.59
N TYR A 181 -5.68 -19.02 11.45
CA TYR A 181 -5.78 -17.71 12.08
C TYR A 181 -5.79 -16.58 11.03
N VAL A 182 -4.85 -16.59 10.09
CA VAL A 182 -4.74 -15.54 9.07
C VAL A 182 -5.93 -15.55 8.11
N VAL A 183 -6.39 -16.73 7.70
CA VAL A 183 -7.63 -16.90 6.91
C VAL A 183 -8.83 -16.31 7.65
N HIS A 184 -8.95 -16.60 8.96
CA HIS A 184 -10.03 -16.08 9.80
C HIS A 184 -10.01 -14.56 9.88
N VAL A 185 -8.86 -13.96 10.19
CA VAL A 185 -8.70 -12.49 10.29
C VAL A 185 -9.05 -11.81 8.97
N ILE A 186 -8.46 -12.26 7.86
CA ILE A 186 -8.70 -11.65 6.54
C ILE A 186 -10.20 -11.72 6.19
N SER A 187 -10.82 -12.90 6.36
CA SER A 187 -12.22 -13.13 6.02
C SER A 187 -13.16 -12.33 6.91
N HIS A 188 -12.89 -12.24 8.21
CA HIS A 188 -13.69 -11.45 9.15
C HIS A 188 -13.87 -9.99 8.69
N TRP A 189 -12.79 -9.33 8.27
CA TRP A 189 -12.86 -7.94 7.85
C TRP A 189 -13.44 -7.78 6.45
N LEU A 190 -13.24 -8.75 5.55
CA LEU A 190 -13.92 -8.78 4.26
C LEU A 190 -15.44 -8.91 4.45
N ASP A 191 -15.92 -9.73 5.40
CA ASP A 191 -17.33 -9.84 5.78
C ASP A 191 -17.91 -8.51 6.32
N ARG A 192 -17.06 -7.66 6.92
CA ARG A 192 -17.41 -6.33 7.42
C ARG A 192 -17.37 -5.23 6.34
N GLY A 193 -17.16 -5.60 5.06
CA GLY A 193 -17.26 -4.68 3.93
C GLY A 193 -15.93 -4.11 3.42
N VAL A 194 -14.80 -4.66 3.85
CA VAL A 194 -13.48 -4.37 3.27
C VAL A 194 -13.39 -4.98 1.88
N ALA A 195 -12.82 -4.27 0.92
CA ALA A 195 -12.71 -4.72 -0.47
C ALA A 195 -11.40 -5.45 -0.78
N GLY A 196 -10.39 -5.30 0.07
CA GLY A 196 -9.08 -5.92 -0.18
C GLY A 196 -8.03 -5.57 0.87
N TRP A 197 -6.80 -6.04 0.63
CA TRP A 197 -5.71 -5.99 1.59
C TRP A 197 -4.38 -5.59 0.99
N ARG A 198 -3.62 -4.80 1.73
CA ARG A 198 -2.16 -4.72 1.67
C ARG A 198 -1.61 -5.64 2.76
N LEU A 199 -0.78 -6.57 2.38
CA LEU A 199 -0.08 -7.46 3.33
C LEU A 199 1.30 -6.86 3.59
N ASP A 200 1.48 -6.31 4.79
CA ASP A 200 2.75 -5.69 5.21
C ASP A 200 3.88 -6.72 5.28
N ALA A 201 5.10 -6.28 4.97
CA ALA A 201 6.31 -7.11 4.99
C ALA A 201 6.12 -8.49 4.31
N ALA A 202 5.30 -8.56 3.25
CA ALA A 202 5.00 -9.81 2.56
C ALA A 202 6.24 -10.48 1.97
N TYR A 203 7.30 -9.71 1.67
CA TYR A 203 8.61 -10.22 1.23
C TYR A 203 9.32 -11.08 2.27
N ALA A 204 9.04 -10.87 3.57
CA ALA A 204 9.64 -11.59 4.67
C ALA A 204 8.86 -12.88 5.05
N VAL A 205 7.63 -13.01 4.56
CA VAL A 205 6.79 -14.21 4.75
C VAL A 205 7.03 -15.19 3.62
N PRO A 206 7.27 -16.50 3.90
CA PRO A 206 7.47 -17.48 2.83
C PRO A 206 6.30 -17.53 1.84
N SER A 207 6.56 -17.41 0.54
CA SER A 207 5.52 -17.44 -0.50
C SER A 207 4.58 -18.65 -0.40
N PRO A 208 5.05 -19.90 -0.07
CA PRO A 208 4.17 -21.04 0.12
C PRO A 208 3.15 -20.90 1.26
N PHE A 209 3.42 -20.07 2.26
CA PHE A 209 2.44 -19.77 3.31
C PHE A 209 1.22 -19.04 2.71
N TRP A 210 1.46 -18.01 1.90
CA TRP A 210 0.39 -17.29 1.22
C TRP A 210 -0.41 -18.19 0.27
N ALA A 211 0.24 -19.13 -0.41
CA ALA A 211 -0.42 -20.13 -1.26
C ALA A 211 -1.34 -21.08 -0.49
N ARG A 212 -1.16 -21.22 0.83
CA ARG A 212 -2.08 -21.96 1.71
C ARG A 212 -3.24 -21.09 2.21
N VAL A 213 -3.02 -19.78 2.39
CA VAL A 213 -4.00 -18.82 2.93
C VAL A 213 -4.92 -18.27 1.83
N LEU A 214 -4.34 -17.67 0.79
CA LEU A 214 -5.10 -16.82 -0.15
C LEU A 214 -6.15 -17.55 -0.98
N PRO A 215 -5.92 -18.80 -1.44
CA PRO A 215 -6.97 -19.56 -2.13
C PRO A 215 -8.21 -19.81 -1.26
N GLN A 216 -8.05 -20.01 0.05
CA GLN A 216 -9.18 -20.20 0.97
C GLN A 216 -9.99 -18.91 1.13
N VAL A 217 -9.29 -17.77 1.29
CA VAL A 217 -9.92 -16.45 1.33
C VAL A 217 -10.66 -16.16 0.01
N LYS A 218 -10.01 -16.38 -1.13
CA LYS A 218 -10.61 -16.14 -2.46
C LYS A 218 -11.82 -17.01 -2.76
N ALA A 219 -11.87 -18.23 -2.22
CA ALA A 219 -13.04 -19.10 -2.37
C ALA A 219 -14.29 -18.51 -1.71
N ALA A 220 -14.14 -17.83 -0.57
CA ALA A 220 -15.23 -17.15 0.14
C ALA A 220 -15.48 -15.73 -0.41
N HIS A 221 -14.41 -15.02 -0.79
CA HIS A 221 -14.41 -13.60 -1.19
C HIS A 221 -13.76 -13.39 -2.58
N PRO A 222 -14.37 -13.89 -3.69
CA PRO A 222 -13.75 -13.89 -5.02
C PRO A 222 -13.52 -12.48 -5.60
N TYR A 223 -14.19 -11.46 -5.08
CA TYR A 223 -14.07 -10.07 -5.51
C TYR A 223 -13.09 -9.23 -4.66
N SER A 224 -12.44 -9.83 -3.67
CA SER A 224 -11.38 -9.14 -2.92
C SER A 224 -10.15 -8.94 -3.81
N TRP A 225 -9.38 -7.87 -3.58
CA TRP A 225 -8.08 -7.64 -4.19
C TRP A 225 -7.00 -7.59 -3.12
N ILE A 226 -6.02 -8.48 -3.21
CA ILE A 226 -5.02 -8.68 -2.16
C ILE A 226 -3.63 -8.54 -2.76
N PHE A 227 -2.87 -7.55 -2.28
CA PHE A 227 -1.50 -7.32 -2.72
C PHE A 227 -0.53 -7.32 -1.54
N GLY A 228 0.68 -7.79 -1.79
CA GLY A 228 1.76 -7.80 -0.81
C GLY A 228 2.67 -6.60 -0.91
N GLU A 229 3.18 -6.13 0.22
CA GLU A 229 4.34 -5.28 0.19
C GLU A 229 5.58 -6.10 -0.12
N VAL A 230 6.20 -5.82 -1.26
CA VAL A 230 7.47 -6.42 -1.67
C VAL A 230 8.41 -5.32 -2.11
N ILE A 231 9.54 -5.20 -1.42
CA ILE A 231 10.51 -4.12 -1.61
C ILE A 231 11.57 -4.52 -2.66
N HIS A 232 11.90 -5.81 -2.73
CA HIS A 232 12.90 -6.37 -3.62
C HIS A 232 12.65 -7.86 -3.87
N GLY A 233 13.31 -8.43 -4.88
CA GLY A 233 13.25 -9.85 -5.19
C GLY A 233 12.79 -10.14 -6.62
N ASP A 234 12.49 -11.40 -6.88
CA ASP A 234 11.92 -11.84 -8.14
C ASP A 234 10.39 -11.72 -8.08
N TYR A 235 9.87 -10.56 -8.47
CA TYR A 235 8.44 -10.21 -8.39
C TYR A 235 7.53 -11.22 -9.10
N PRO A 236 7.79 -11.64 -10.36
CA PRO A 236 6.98 -12.64 -11.02
C PRO A 236 6.94 -13.97 -10.28
N ARG A 237 8.08 -14.41 -9.75
CA ARG A 237 8.18 -15.65 -8.95
C ARG A 237 7.41 -15.56 -7.66
N ILE A 238 7.51 -14.44 -6.94
CA ILE A 238 6.76 -14.22 -5.70
C ILE A 238 5.25 -14.29 -5.98
N ILE A 239 4.77 -13.66 -7.03
CA ILE A 239 3.36 -13.71 -7.45
C ILE A 239 2.92 -15.14 -7.78
N GLU A 240 3.72 -15.88 -8.53
CA GLU A 240 3.42 -17.26 -8.91
C GLU A 240 3.31 -18.16 -7.66
N GLU A 241 4.33 -18.10 -6.79
CA GLU A 241 4.43 -18.96 -5.61
C GLU A 241 3.46 -18.57 -4.49
N SER A 242 3.13 -17.28 -4.31
CA SER A 242 2.28 -16.80 -3.21
C SER A 242 0.80 -16.79 -3.53
N THR A 243 0.43 -16.77 -4.79
CA THR A 243 -0.95 -16.56 -5.29
C THR A 243 -1.56 -15.18 -4.97
N MET A 244 -0.77 -14.18 -4.59
CA MET A 244 -1.23 -12.80 -4.46
C MET A 244 -1.75 -12.24 -5.79
N ASP A 245 -2.71 -11.32 -5.75
CA ASP A 245 -3.20 -10.66 -6.95
C ASP A 245 -2.19 -9.65 -7.51
N SER A 246 -1.40 -9.02 -6.61
CA SER A 246 -0.45 -7.96 -6.94
C SER A 246 0.61 -7.81 -5.85
N ILE A 247 1.60 -6.97 -6.13
CA ILE A 247 2.59 -6.49 -5.15
C ILE A 247 2.93 -5.02 -5.41
N THR A 248 3.52 -4.37 -4.40
CA THR A 248 3.99 -2.98 -4.48
C THR A 248 5.17 -2.83 -5.44
N GLN A 249 5.15 -1.79 -6.27
CA GLN A 249 6.20 -1.55 -7.27
C GLN A 249 7.25 -0.55 -6.76
N TYR A 250 8.05 -0.98 -5.80
CA TYR A 250 9.12 -0.17 -5.21
C TYR A 250 10.26 0.16 -6.19
N GLU A 251 10.54 -0.72 -7.15
CA GLU A 251 11.57 -0.45 -8.16
C GLU A 251 11.17 0.74 -9.04
N LEU A 252 9.91 0.83 -9.46
CA LEU A 252 9.40 1.95 -10.25
C LEU A 252 9.38 3.25 -9.44
N TRP A 253 8.88 3.20 -8.20
CA TRP A 253 8.93 4.35 -7.29
C TRP A 253 10.33 4.92 -7.18
N LYS A 254 11.30 4.07 -6.85
CA LYS A 254 12.71 4.48 -6.68
C LYS A 254 13.29 5.06 -7.98
N SER A 255 12.97 4.44 -9.11
CA SER A 255 13.46 4.87 -10.41
C SER A 255 12.87 6.22 -10.85
N ILE A 256 11.56 6.45 -10.62
CA ILE A 256 10.93 7.76 -10.88
C ILE A 256 11.62 8.84 -10.04
N GLN A 257 11.75 8.60 -8.73
CA GLN A 257 12.38 9.53 -7.81
C GLN A 257 13.82 9.82 -8.21
N HIS A 258 14.64 8.79 -8.37
CA HIS A 258 16.08 8.94 -8.61
C HIS A 258 16.37 9.56 -9.98
N ALA A 259 15.61 9.20 -11.02
CA ALA A 259 15.76 9.81 -12.34
C ALA A 259 15.49 11.33 -12.34
N LEU A 260 14.50 11.77 -11.59
CA LEU A 260 14.17 13.19 -11.43
C LEU A 260 15.14 13.93 -10.50
N GLU A 261 15.65 13.26 -9.46
CA GLU A 261 16.64 13.80 -8.52
C GLU A 261 18.00 14.03 -9.22
N THR A 262 18.49 13.01 -9.93
CA THR A 262 19.79 13.03 -10.62
C THR A 262 19.73 13.61 -12.03
N GLU A 263 18.53 13.98 -12.50
CA GLU A 263 18.28 14.52 -13.84
C GLU A 263 18.76 13.55 -14.95
N ASN A 264 18.44 12.25 -14.78
CA ASN A 264 18.87 11.19 -15.68
C ASN A 264 17.75 10.20 -15.99
N PHE A 265 17.04 10.40 -17.09
CA PHE A 265 15.92 9.56 -17.50
C PHE A 265 16.30 8.17 -18.04
N PHE A 266 17.58 7.85 -18.25
CA PHE A 266 17.98 6.52 -18.70
C PHE A 266 17.64 5.43 -17.68
N GLU A 267 17.71 5.74 -16.39
CA GLU A 267 17.31 4.81 -15.33
C GLU A 267 15.79 4.56 -15.36
N LEU A 268 14.99 5.60 -15.53
CA LEU A 268 13.54 5.44 -15.66
C LEU A 268 13.16 4.60 -16.87
N ASP A 269 13.77 4.83 -18.05
CA ASP A 269 13.53 4.03 -19.24
C ASP A 269 13.86 2.56 -19.02
N TRP A 270 15.02 2.28 -18.39
CA TRP A 270 15.40 0.91 -18.06
C TRP A 270 14.37 0.23 -17.15
N ASN A 271 13.92 0.95 -16.13
CA ASN A 271 12.93 0.41 -15.18
C ASN A 271 11.56 0.24 -15.84
N LEU A 272 11.14 1.15 -16.72
CA LEU A 272 9.88 1.00 -17.47
C LEU A 272 9.87 -0.24 -18.35
N LYS A 273 11.00 -0.61 -18.96
CA LYS A 273 11.14 -1.88 -19.70
C LYS A 273 10.97 -3.09 -18.76
N ARG A 274 11.56 -3.02 -17.57
CA ARG A 274 11.41 -4.07 -16.57
C ARG A 274 9.97 -4.11 -16.03
N HIS A 275 9.35 -2.96 -15.82
CA HIS A 275 7.94 -2.85 -15.42
C HIS A 275 6.99 -3.47 -16.47
N ASN A 276 7.26 -3.27 -17.77
CA ASN A 276 6.52 -3.94 -18.82
C ASN A 276 6.58 -5.48 -18.72
N ALA A 277 7.73 -6.03 -18.35
CA ALA A 277 7.87 -7.48 -18.17
C ALA A 277 7.05 -7.97 -16.95
N PHE A 278 6.92 -7.18 -15.88
CA PHE A 278 6.06 -7.55 -14.75
C PHE A 278 4.58 -7.63 -15.15
N LEU A 279 4.14 -6.72 -16.01
CA LEU A 279 2.77 -6.72 -16.53
C LEU A 279 2.41 -7.97 -17.36
N ASP A 280 3.38 -8.79 -17.75
CA ASP A 280 3.12 -10.10 -18.37
C ASP A 280 2.65 -11.14 -17.33
N SER A 281 2.91 -10.90 -16.04
CA SER A 281 2.58 -11.81 -14.94
C SER A 281 1.48 -11.27 -14.04
N PHE A 282 1.48 -9.97 -13.74
CA PHE A 282 0.51 -9.31 -12.84
C PHE A 282 0.47 -7.81 -13.08
N VAL A 283 -0.57 -7.15 -12.59
CA VAL A 283 -0.67 -5.68 -12.60
C VAL A 283 -0.18 -5.15 -11.26
N PRO A 284 0.96 -4.41 -11.20
CA PRO A 284 1.50 -3.92 -9.94
C PRO A 284 0.65 -2.83 -9.27
N GLN A 285 0.69 -2.78 -7.95
CA GLN A 285 0.29 -1.60 -7.19
C GLN A 285 1.42 -0.56 -7.30
N THR A 286 1.10 0.65 -7.75
CA THR A 286 2.08 1.71 -8.06
C THR A 286 1.89 2.93 -7.20
N PHE A 287 2.97 3.65 -6.91
CA PHE A 287 2.96 4.86 -6.06
C PHE A 287 4.21 5.71 -6.31
N ILE A 288 4.17 6.97 -5.88
CA ILE A 288 5.32 7.88 -5.83
C ILE A 288 5.65 8.36 -4.42
N GLY A 289 4.86 7.96 -3.43
CA GLY A 289 5.06 8.21 -2.01
C GLY A 289 4.18 7.30 -1.17
N ASN A 290 4.61 7.02 0.06
CA ASN A 290 3.87 6.30 1.09
C ASN A 290 4.32 6.77 2.49
N HIS A 291 3.84 6.09 3.54
CA HIS A 291 4.11 6.45 4.93
C HIS A 291 5.52 6.07 5.43
N ASP A 292 6.34 5.40 4.61
CA ASP A 292 7.67 4.87 4.97
C ASP A 292 8.81 5.60 4.26
N VAL A 293 8.51 6.58 3.43
CA VAL A 293 9.52 7.28 2.64
C VAL A 293 9.40 8.80 2.78
N THR A 294 10.48 9.51 2.52
CA THR A 294 10.46 10.96 2.39
C THR A 294 9.44 11.38 1.33
N ARG A 295 8.60 12.39 1.64
CA ARG A 295 7.58 12.86 0.71
C ARG A 295 8.20 13.35 -0.60
N ILE A 296 7.53 13.04 -1.70
CA ILE A 296 8.05 13.33 -3.05
C ILE A 296 8.38 14.80 -3.26
N ALA A 297 7.55 15.72 -2.73
CA ALA A 297 7.80 17.17 -2.81
C ALA A 297 9.05 17.61 -2.04
N SER A 298 9.38 16.92 -0.92
CA SER A 298 10.63 17.17 -0.18
C SER A 298 11.86 16.62 -0.90
N GLN A 299 11.70 15.46 -1.56
CA GLN A 299 12.81 14.76 -2.20
C GLN A 299 13.29 15.45 -3.48
N ILE A 300 12.37 15.85 -4.35
CA ILE A 300 12.70 16.33 -5.70
C ILE A 300 12.13 17.72 -6.00
N GLY A 301 11.46 18.34 -5.04
CA GLY A 301 10.78 19.62 -5.20
C GLY A 301 9.43 19.52 -5.93
N PRO A 302 8.54 20.53 -5.75
CA PRO A 302 7.15 20.44 -6.22
C PRO A 302 7.03 20.37 -7.75
N ALA A 303 7.88 21.04 -8.51
CA ALA A 303 7.80 21.03 -9.96
C ALA A 303 8.17 19.63 -10.55
N LYS A 304 9.21 18.98 -10.02
CA LYS A 304 9.57 17.62 -10.44
C LYS A 304 8.56 16.57 -9.91
N ALA A 305 7.94 16.82 -8.74
CA ALA A 305 6.86 15.96 -8.23
C ALA A 305 5.66 15.92 -9.18
N ALA A 306 5.37 17.02 -9.90
CA ALA A 306 4.35 17.03 -10.95
C ALA A 306 4.69 16.07 -12.11
N LEU A 307 5.97 15.97 -12.50
CA LEU A 307 6.41 15.01 -13.52
C LEU A 307 6.32 13.57 -13.00
N ALA A 308 6.68 13.33 -11.74
CA ALA A 308 6.52 12.02 -11.10
C ALA A 308 5.05 11.55 -11.13
N LEU A 309 4.11 12.46 -10.82
CA LEU A 309 2.69 12.17 -10.90
C LEU A 309 2.24 11.88 -12.34
N ALA A 310 2.75 12.62 -13.33
CA ALA A 310 2.45 12.35 -14.74
C ALA A 310 2.87 10.94 -15.15
N VAL A 311 4.05 10.48 -14.71
CA VAL A 311 4.50 9.10 -14.93
C VAL A 311 3.56 8.12 -14.25
N LEU A 312 3.29 8.31 -12.93
CA LEU A 312 2.40 7.42 -12.17
C LEU A 312 1.03 7.24 -12.84
N MET A 313 0.45 8.31 -13.38
CA MET A 313 -0.89 8.29 -13.97
C MET A 313 -0.94 7.79 -15.41
N THR A 314 0.21 7.57 -16.06
CA THR A 314 0.26 7.18 -17.48
C THR A 314 0.95 5.83 -17.75
N VAL A 315 1.50 5.18 -16.72
CA VAL A 315 2.06 3.82 -16.81
C VAL A 315 1.06 2.75 -16.38
N GLY A 316 1.31 1.48 -16.69
CA GLY A 316 0.53 0.35 -16.20
C GLY A 316 0.56 0.26 -14.66
N GLY A 317 -0.48 -0.32 -14.04
CA GLY A 317 -0.57 -0.51 -12.60
C GLY A 317 -1.83 0.05 -11.96
N VAL A 318 -1.97 -0.15 -10.65
CA VAL A 318 -3.05 0.39 -9.82
C VAL A 318 -2.44 1.44 -8.86
N PRO A 319 -2.62 2.74 -9.13
CA PRO A 319 -1.93 3.77 -8.37
C PRO A 319 -2.57 4.08 -7.01
N SER A 320 -1.73 4.46 -6.05
CA SER A 320 -2.16 5.14 -4.84
C SER A 320 -1.50 6.52 -4.71
N ILE A 321 -2.24 7.45 -4.11
CA ILE A 321 -1.80 8.80 -3.73
C ILE A 321 -1.73 8.83 -2.21
N TYR A 322 -0.55 9.13 -1.67
CA TYR A 322 -0.38 9.24 -0.23
C TYR A 322 -0.97 10.56 0.27
N TYR A 323 -1.79 10.52 1.33
CA TYR A 323 -2.54 11.67 1.83
C TYR A 323 -1.61 12.86 2.11
N GLY A 324 -1.99 14.02 1.60
CA GLY A 324 -1.22 15.26 1.65
C GLY A 324 -0.29 15.48 0.44
N ASP A 325 0.08 14.45 -0.33
CA ASP A 325 0.89 14.64 -1.55
C ASP A 325 0.08 15.42 -2.60
N GLU A 326 -1.25 15.22 -2.65
CA GLU A 326 -2.16 15.99 -3.49
C GLU A 326 -2.28 17.47 -3.08
N GLN A 327 -1.80 17.81 -1.89
CA GLN A 327 -1.69 19.19 -1.39
C GLN A 327 -0.25 19.71 -1.44
N GLY A 328 0.70 18.90 -1.93
CA GLY A 328 2.12 19.26 -1.96
C GLY A 328 2.77 19.26 -0.57
N TYR A 329 2.28 18.46 0.37
CA TYR A 329 2.87 18.36 1.70
C TYR A 329 4.33 17.92 1.63
N VAL A 330 5.11 18.46 2.56
CA VAL A 330 6.52 18.14 2.76
C VAL A 330 6.72 17.36 4.04
N GLY A 331 7.81 16.60 4.11
CA GLY A 331 8.21 15.80 5.25
C GLY A 331 9.41 14.94 4.88
N VAL A 332 10.37 14.81 5.78
CA VAL A 332 11.60 14.04 5.55
C VAL A 332 11.67 12.90 6.55
N LYS A 333 11.70 11.67 6.03
CA LYS A 333 11.99 10.50 6.86
C LYS A 333 13.43 10.57 7.37
N GLN A 334 13.62 10.30 8.65
CA GLN A 334 14.92 10.32 9.31
C GLN A 334 15.24 8.96 9.91
N GLU A 335 16.52 8.55 9.85
CA GLU A 335 17.01 7.31 10.43
C GLU A 335 17.21 7.47 11.95
N ARG A 336 16.09 7.63 12.69
CA ARG A 336 16.07 7.72 14.16
C ARG A 336 14.72 7.23 14.69
N PHE A 337 14.64 6.94 15.97
CA PHE A 337 13.37 6.66 16.63
C PHE A 337 12.38 7.82 16.43
N GLY A 338 11.17 7.51 15.94
CA GLY A 338 10.17 8.51 15.56
C GLY A 338 10.51 9.31 14.29
N GLY A 339 11.45 8.85 13.48
CA GLY A 339 11.88 9.53 12.26
C GLY A 339 10.84 9.59 11.14
N ASP A 340 9.76 8.81 11.26
CA ASP A 340 8.64 8.78 10.31
C ASP A 340 7.57 9.84 10.63
N ASP A 341 7.60 10.49 11.79
CA ASP A 341 6.52 11.38 12.24
C ASP A 341 6.28 12.54 11.27
N ASP A 342 7.35 13.11 10.69
CA ASP A 342 7.27 14.21 9.73
C ASP A 342 6.53 13.81 8.42
N VAL A 343 6.56 12.53 8.05
CA VAL A 343 5.86 12.03 6.86
C VAL A 343 4.45 11.51 7.16
N ARG A 344 4.05 11.47 8.43
CA ARG A 344 2.75 10.96 8.92
C ARG A 344 1.95 12.05 9.66
N PRO A 345 1.73 13.25 9.07
CA PRO A 345 1.16 14.39 9.79
C PRO A 345 -0.29 14.18 10.17
N LYS A 346 -0.71 14.88 11.23
CA LYS A 346 -2.12 15.08 11.52
C LYS A 346 -2.75 15.90 10.39
N PHE A 347 -3.91 15.44 9.90
CA PHE A 347 -4.69 16.17 8.93
C PHE A 347 -5.69 17.14 9.62
N PRO A 348 -6.12 18.23 8.97
CA PRO A 348 -7.16 19.12 9.52
C PRO A 348 -8.49 18.39 9.78
N ASP A 349 -9.42 19.02 10.48
CA ASP A 349 -10.70 18.38 10.79
C ASP A 349 -11.61 18.30 9.56
N SER A 350 -11.40 19.17 8.57
CA SER A 350 -12.17 19.16 7.31
C SER A 350 -11.35 19.74 6.14
N PRO A 351 -11.74 19.43 4.89
CA PRO A 351 -11.12 20.04 3.69
C PRO A 351 -11.18 21.57 3.66
N ALA A 352 -12.16 22.18 4.33
CA ALA A 352 -12.31 23.64 4.39
C ALA A 352 -11.17 24.35 5.14
N GLU A 353 -10.41 23.62 5.94
CA GLU A 353 -9.27 24.13 6.70
C GLU A 353 -7.93 23.99 5.94
N LEU A 354 -7.94 23.39 4.75
CA LEU A 354 -6.75 23.28 3.92
C LEU A 354 -6.27 24.65 3.46
N SER A 355 -4.95 24.80 3.37
CA SER A 355 -4.34 26.00 2.76
C SER A 355 -4.65 26.05 1.27
N THR A 356 -4.97 27.25 0.77
CA THR A 356 -5.14 27.48 -0.68
C THR A 356 -3.84 27.31 -1.47
N LEU A 357 -2.69 27.25 -0.82
CA LEU A 357 -1.40 27.00 -1.47
C LEU A 357 -1.31 25.59 -2.10
N GLY A 358 -2.03 24.62 -1.56
CA GLY A 358 -2.10 23.26 -2.10
C GLY A 358 -3.06 23.10 -3.29
N GLU A 359 -3.95 24.08 -3.52
CA GLU A 359 -4.99 23.95 -4.55
C GLU A 359 -4.45 23.68 -5.97
N PRO A 360 -3.37 24.31 -6.46
CA PRO A 360 -2.82 24.00 -7.79
C PRO A 360 -2.37 22.51 -7.89
N THR A 361 -1.75 21.97 -6.84
CA THR A 361 -1.32 20.57 -6.78
C THR A 361 -2.53 19.63 -6.75
N TYR A 362 -3.56 19.97 -5.98
CA TYR A 362 -4.81 19.21 -5.95
C TYR A 362 -5.49 19.17 -7.34
N ARG A 363 -5.57 20.32 -8.03
CA ARG A 363 -6.13 20.41 -9.39
C ARG A 363 -5.35 19.59 -10.40
N LEU A 364 -4.02 19.57 -10.28
CA LEU A 364 -3.16 18.73 -11.10
C LEU A 364 -3.48 17.23 -10.87
N HIS A 365 -3.58 16.80 -9.62
CA HIS A 365 -3.97 15.41 -9.29
C HIS A 365 -5.34 15.06 -9.86
N GLN A 366 -6.35 15.93 -9.66
CA GLN A 366 -7.69 15.73 -10.23
C GLN A 366 -7.64 15.55 -11.76
N ALA A 367 -6.91 16.40 -12.45
CA ALA A 367 -6.84 16.39 -13.92
C ALA A 367 -6.19 15.09 -14.42
N LEU A 368 -5.08 14.65 -13.79
CA LEU A 368 -4.35 13.44 -14.20
C LEU A 368 -5.08 12.15 -13.80
N ILE A 369 -5.73 12.13 -12.63
CA ILE A 369 -6.60 11.01 -12.24
C ILE A 369 -7.79 10.91 -13.20
N ALA A 370 -8.42 12.04 -13.55
CA ALA A 370 -9.51 12.06 -14.51
C ALA A 370 -9.06 11.61 -15.91
N LEU A 371 -7.83 11.97 -16.33
CA LEU A 371 -7.22 11.47 -17.57
C LEU A 371 -7.08 9.95 -17.51
N ARG A 372 -6.52 9.41 -16.44
CA ARG A 372 -6.36 7.97 -16.25
C ARG A 372 -7.70 7.24 -16.27
N ARG A 373 -8.71 7.74 -15.56
CA ARG A 373 -10.05 7.12 -15.50
C ARG A 373 -10.77 7.12 -16.84
N ARG A 374 -10.52 8.09 -17.72
CA ARG A 374 -11.02 8.09 -19.11
C ARG A 374 -10.27 7.09 -20.00
N ASN A 375 -9.12 6.58 -19.56
CA ASN A 375 -8.26 5.66 -20.27
C ASN A 375 -8.03 4.38 -19.43
N PRO A 376 -9.08 3.56 -19.15
CA PRO A 376 -8.95 2.39 -18.28
C PRO A 376 -7.97 1.33 -18.83
N TRP A 377 -7.65 1.37 -20.11
CA TRP A 377 -6.62 0.58 -20.75
C TRP A 377 -5.20 0.86 -20.19
N LEU A 378 -5.02 1.97 -19.46
CA LEU A 378 -3.77 2.26 -18.76
C LEU A 378 -3.47 1.26 -17.63
N LEU A 379 -4.43 0.44 -17.22
CA LEU A 379 -4.23 -0.58 -16.19
C LEU A 379 -3.06 -1.51 -16.51
N ASP A 380 -2.96 -1.98 -17.77
CA ASP A 380 -1.95 -2.91 -18.24
C ASP A 380 -1.14 -2.38 -19.45
N ALA A 381 -1.14 -1.05 -19.61
CA ALA A 381 -0.44 -0.38 -20.69
C ALA A 381 1.07 -0.66 -20.68
N ARG A 382 1.62 -0.88 -21.85
CA ARG A 382 3.07 -1.01 -22.07
C ARG A 382 3.67 0.32 -22.51
N THR A 383 4.86 0.60 -22.01
CA THR A 383 5.58 1.85 -22.34
C THR A 383 6.74 1.58 -23.30
N GLU A 384 6.97 2.51 -24.22
CA GLU A 384 8.09 2.50 -25.14
C GLU A 384 8.71 3.89 -25.26
N ALA A 385 10.04 3.97 -25.22
CA ALA A 385 10.77 5.22 -25.42
C ALA A 385 10.64 5.69 -26.88
N VAL A 386 10.23 6.94 -27.07
CA VAL A 386 10.19 7.64 -28.37
C VAL A 386 11.42 8.53 -28.53
N LYS A 387 11.80 9.22 -27.45
CA LYS A 387 13.02 10.03 -27.34
C LYS A 387 13.60 9.84 -25.95
N LEU A 388 14.92 9.62 -25.86
CA LEU A 388 15.59 9.42 -24.58
C LEU A 388 16.90 10.21 -24.54
N GLU A 389 16.93 11.20 -23.68
CA GLU A 389 18.08 12.02 -23.32
C GLU A 389 18.12 12.16 -21.79
N ASN A 390 19.24 12.60 -21.22
CA ASN A 390 19.34 12.73 -19.75
C ASN A 390 18.20 13.55 -19.14
N LYS A 391 17.88 14.69 -19.77
CA LYS A 391 16.92 15.68 -19.24
C LYS A 391 15.64 15.81 -20.07
N HIS A 392 15.50 15.03 -21.12
CA HIS A 392 14.32 15.04 -21.97
C HIS A 392 13.94 13.60 -22.35
N PHE A 393 12.75 13.16 -21.91
CA PHE A 393 12.26 11.83 -22.13
C PHE A 393 10.84 11.87 -22.70
N VAL A 394 10.68 11.30 -23.87
CA VAL A 394 9.36 11.07 -24.48
C VAL A 394 9.12 9.59 -24.54
N TYR A 395 8.03 9.13 -23.94
CA TYR A 395 7.60 7.75 -24.04
C TYR A 395 6.14 7.67 -24.49
N ARG A 396 5.78 6.52 -25.03
CA ARG A 396 4.41 6.18 -25.41
C ARG A 396 3.91 5.06 -24.54
N SER A 397 2.75 5.26 -23.91
CA SER A 397 1.95 4.20 -23.26
C SER A 397 0.92 3.69 -24.27
N THR A 398 0.85 2.39 -24.44
CA THR A 398 -0.01 1.73 -25.46
C THR A 398 -0.81 0.62 -24.78
N SER A 399 -2.10 0.52 -25.13
CA SER A 399 -2.99 -0.57 -24.65
C SER A 399 -2.53 -1.93 -25.18
N ALA A 400 -2.91 -3.02 -24.49
CA ALA A 400 -2.56 -4.38 -24.87
C ALA A 400 -3.02 -4.75 -26.29
N ASP A 401 -4.14 -4.21 -26.75
CA ASP A 401 -4.69 -4.40 -28.10
C ASP A 401 -4.10 -3.42 -29.14
N ALA A 402 -3.19 -2.53 -28.73
CA ALA A 402 -2.57 -1.49 -29.54
C ALA A 402 -3.55 -0.48 -30.20
N GLN A 403 -4.81 -0.42 -29.73
CA GLN A 403 -5.83 0.49 -30.29
C GLN A 403 -5.77 1.89 -29.66
N HIS A 404 -5.20 2.00 -28.46
CA HIS A 404 -5.13 3.24 -27.71
C HIS A 404 -3.69 3.56 -27.31
N SER A 405 -3.35 4.84 -27.34
CA SER A 405 -2.06 5.28 -26.85
C SER A 405 -2.09 6.73 -26.31
N LEU A 406 -1.18 6.99 -25.37
CA LEU A 406 -0.82 8.34 -24.92
C LEU A 406 0.69 8.52 -25.12
N THR A 407 1.10 9.68 -25.60
CA THR A 407 2.51 10.09 -25.63
C THR A 407 2.78 11.09 -24.54
N VAL A 408 3.77 10.81 -23.71
CA VAL A 408 4.16 11.64 -22.55
C VAL A 408 5.54 12.21 -22.82
N ASP A 409 5.65 13.53 -22.76
CA ASP A 409 6.86 14.31 -23.03
C ASP A 409 7.28 14.98 -21.72
N LEU A 410 8.37 14.52 -21.11
CA LEU A 410 8.94 15.04 -19.86
C LEU A 410 10.21 15.81 -20.16
N ASN A 411 10.27 17.08 -19.74
CA ASN A 411 11.44 17.93 -19.96
C ASN A 411 11.88 18.64 -18.68
N ILE A 412 13.16 18.50 -18.32
CA ILE A 412 13.80 19.14 -17.16
C ILE A 412 15.08 19.91 -17.56
N GLU A 413 15.24 20.26 -18.83
CA GLU A 413 16.42 20.99 -19.30
C GLU A 413 16.50 22.42 -18.73
N GLN A 414 15.33 23.02 -18.54
CA GLN A 414 15.19 24.34 -17.89
C GLN A 414 14.23 24.24 -16.71
N SER A 415 13.01 24.69 -16.87
CA SER A 415 11.95 24.45 -15.89
C SER A 415 11.32 23.09 -16.13
N PRO A 416 11.06 22.30 -15.10
CA PRO A 416 10.35 21.03 -15.25
C PRO A 416 8.97 21.24 -15.88
N THR A 417 8.71 20.57 -17.00
CA THR A 417 7.44 20.60 -17.73
C THR A 417 7.09 19.22 -18.26
N PHE A 418 5.81 18.98 -18.49
CA PHE A 418 5.39 17.82 -19.24
C PHE A 418 4.18 18.10 -20.13
N THR A 419 4.04 17.32 -21.20
CA THR A 419 2.87 17.34 -22.07
C THR A 419 2.41 15.89 -22.31
N ILE A 420 1.11 15.65 -22.18
CA ILE A 420 0.48 14.38 -22.52
C ILE A 420 -0.36 14.60 -23.77
N ARG A 421 -0.15 13.77 -24.82
CA ARG A 421 -0.88 13.83 -26.09
C ARG A 421 -1.66 12.54 -26.34
N ASN A 422 -2.84 12.70 -26.91
CA ASN A 422 -3.65 11.61 -27.43
C ASN A 422 -3.00 11.00 -28.69
N ALA A 423 -3.49 9.86 -29.14
CA ALA A 423 -3.01 9.18 -30.36
C ALA A 423 -3.14 10.04 -31.63
N ASP A 424 -4.12 10.94 -31.70
CA ASP A 424 -4.33 11.89 -32.78
C ASP A 424 -3.41 13.12 -32.74
N GLY A 425 -2.53 13.21 -31.74
CA GLY A 425 -1.59 14.31 -31.53
C GLY A 425 -2.20 15.50 -30.76
N SER A 426 -3.47 15.51 -30.46
CA SER A 426 -4.10 16.55 -29.63
C SER A 426 -3.56 16.52 -28.20
N THR A 427 -3.44 17.68 -27.57
CA THR A 427 -2.98 17.79 -26.17
C THR A 427 -4.08 17.34 -25.22
N ALA A 428 -3.83 16.28 -24.45
CA ALA A 428 -4.69 15.80 -23.39
C ALA A 428 -4.46 16.55 -22.07
N TYR A 429 -3.20 16.90 -21.79
CA TYR A 429 -2.80 17.73 -20.65
C TYR A 429 -1.43 18.39 -20.90
N GLN A 430 -1.20 19.56 -20.29
CA GLN A 430 0.09 20.26 -20.30
C GLN A 430 0.33 20.94 -18.95
N TYR A 431 1.56 20.78 -18.42
CA TYR A 431 2.05 21.40 -17.18
C TYR A 431 3.26 22.28 -17.47
#